data_86cac287463131c0df6ca75da0c5ec3a
#
_entry.id   86cac287463131c0df6ca75da0c5ec3a
#
_cell.length_a   1.000
_cell.length_b   1.000
_cell.length_c   1.000
_cell.angle_alpha   90.00
_cell.angle_beta   90.00
_cell.angle_gamma   90.00
#
_symmetry.space_group_name_H-M   'P 1'
#
loop_
_entity.id
_entity.type
_entity.pdbx_description
1 polymer ?
#
loop_
_entity_poly.entity_id
_entity_poly.type
_entity_poly.pdbx_seq_one_letter_code
_entity_poly.pdbx_strand_id
1 'polypeptide(L)'
;MVQTPKAKKWKMIIDIDKCTGCQACVLACQAENNIPFNTDALFNQSRASEWIRIERYWEGEFPDVKAKFMPVLCQHCNNAPCEPVCPVYAAYHNDQGMNVQVYNRCIGTRFCQNNCPYHARFFNWFEPYWPEGMENQLNPDVTVRSRGIMEK
;
A
#
# COMPACT_ATOMS: atom_id res chain seq x y z
N MET A 1 11.94 -12.73 -37.44
CA MET A 1 11.98 -12.66 -35.97
C MET A 1 11.16 -11.44 -35.59
N VAL A 2 9.96 -11.63 -35.09
CA VAL A 2 9.10 -10.54 -34.61
C VAL A 2 9.72 -10.10 -33.28
N GLN A 3 10.29 -8.89 -33.22
CA GLN A 3 10.74 -8.31 -31.95
C GLN A 3 9.49 -8.06 -31.10
N THR A 4 9.31 -8.85 -30.04
CA THR A 4 8.34 -8.54 -29.02
C THR A 4 8.65 -7.16 -28.45
N PRO A 5 7.70 -6.22 -28.45
CA PRO A 5 7.93 -4.88 -27.91
C PRO A 5 8.41 -5.02 -26.46
N LYS A 6 9.53 -4.36 -26.15
CA LYS A 6 10.11 -4.35 -24.81
C LYS A 6 9.03 -3.86 -23.84
N ALA A 7 8.60 -4.71 -22.90
CA ALA A 7 7.56 -4.36 -21.94
C ALA A 7 7.93 -3.07 -21.22
N LYS A 8 7.02 -2.10 -21.16
CA LYS A 8 7.22 -0.84 -20.45
C LYS A 8 7.34 -1.18 -18.95
N LYS A 9 8.38 -0.66 -18.30
CA LYS A 9 8.55 -0.79 -16.85
C LYS A 9 8.30 0.56 -16.19
N TRP A 10 7.23 0.66 -15.44
CA TRP A 10 6.86 1.87 -14.71
C TRP A 10 7.79 2.08 -13.51
N LYS A 11 8.12 3.32 -13.24
CA LYS A 11 8.89 3.75 -12.06
C LYS A 11 8.26 4.99 -11.46
N MET A 12 8.30 5.07 -10.14
CA MET A 12 7.91 6.25 -9.37
C MET A 12 9.15 6.81 -8.68
N ILE A 13 9.35 8.12 -8.79
CA ILE A 13 10.45 8.83 -8.13
C ILE A 13 9.84 9.72 -7.06
N ILE A 14 10.31 9.58 -5.83
CA ILE A 14 9.92 10.40 -4.69
C ILE A 14 11.14 11.16 -4.21
N ASP A 15 11.08 12.49 -4.27
CA ASP A 15 12.12 13.38 -3.76
C ASP A 15 11.88 13.58 -2.25
N ILE A 16 12.64 12.85 -1.45
CA ILE A 16 12.48 12.87 0.01
C ILE A 16 12.98 14.17 0.64
N ASP A 17 13.89 14.90 -0.03
CA ASP A 17 14.38 16.19 0.48
C ASP A 17 13.32 17.29 0.38
N LYS A 18 12.32 17.10 -0.52
CA LYS A 18 11.17 17.99 -0.66
C LYS A 18 9.96 17.55 0.13
N CYS A 19 10.00 16.38 0.75
CA CYS A 19 8.87 15.87 1.51
C CYS A 19 8.68 16.65 2.81
N THR A 20 7.53 17.26 2.97
CA THR A 20 7.16 18.02 4.19
C THR A 20 6.31 17.20 5.17
N GLY A 21 6.00 15.95 4.84
CA GLY A 21 5.13 15.09 5.67
C GLY A 21 3.66 15.50 5.70
N CYS A 22 3.19 16.28 4.71
CA CYS A 22 1.82 16.82 4.68
C CYS A 22 0.70 15.78 4.50
N GLN A 23 1.04 14.52 4.20
CA GLN A 23 0.12 13.39 3.98
C GLN A 23 -0.86 13.54 2.80
N ALA A 24 -0.74 14.54 1.95
CA ALA A 24 -1.62 14.71 0.80
C ALA A 24 -1.61 13.49 -0.14
N CYS A 25 -0.45 12.84 -0.35
CA CYS A 25 -0.33 11.61 -1.14
C CYS A 25 -1.04 10.41 -0.47
N VAL A 26 -1.07 10.36 0.86
CA VAL A 26 -1.79 9.32 1.63
C VAL A 26 -3.29 9.47 1.40
N LEU A 27 -3.83 10.68 1.59
CA LEU A 27 -5.25 10.97 1.40
C LEU A 27 -5.69 10.77 -0.05
N ALA A 28 -4.88 11.21 -1.02
CA ALA A 28 -5.15 10.98 -2.44
C ALA A 28 -5.20 9.48 -2.78
N CYS A 29 -4.27 8.69 -2.24
CA CYS A 29 -4.26 7.24 -2.42
C CYS A 29 -5.48 6.58 -1.77
N GLN A 30 -5.89 7.02 -0.58
CA GLN A 30 -7.08 6.51 0.10
C GLN A 30 -8.36 6.80 -0.68
N ALA A 31 -8.52 8.04 -1.15
CA ALA A 31 -9.68 8.46 -1.93
C ALA A 31 -9.76 7.71 -3.27
N GLU A 32 -8.66 7.65 -4.01
CA GLU A 32 -8.60 7.00 -5.33
C GLU A 32 -8.87 5.50 -5.23
N ASN A 33 -8.36 4.84 -4.20
CA ASN A 33 -8.40 3.39 -4.09
C ASN A 33 -9.47 2.88 -3.12
N ASN A 34 -10.41 3.71 -2.67
CA ASN A 34 -11.43 3.32 -1.71
C ASN A 34 -10.84 2.57 -0.49
N ILE A 35 -9.78 3.13 0.10
CA ILE A 35 -9.20 2.57 1.31
C ILE A 35 -10.05 3.06 2.50
N PRO A 36 -10.55 2.16 3.36
CA PRO A 36 -11.44 2.54 4.45
C PRO A 36 -10.73 3.40 5.51
N PHE A 37 -11.52 4.11 6.29
CA PHE A 37 -11.01 4.93 7.38
C PHE A 37 -10.34 4.07 8.46
N ASN A 38 -9.18 4.52 8.91
CA ASN A 38 -8.50 3.96 10.06
C ASN A 38 -8.90 4.72 11.32
N THR A 39 -9.29 4.00 12.35
CA THR A 39 -9.54 4.56 13.69
C THR A 39 -8.27 4.49 14.55
N ASP A 40 -8.19 5.29 15.60
CA ASP A 40 -7.08 5.22 16.57
C ASP A 40 -6.90 3.81 17.15
N ALA A 41 -8.02 3.10 17.36
CA ALA A 41 -7.98 1.71 17.82
C ALA A 41 -7.28 0.78 16.83
N LEU A 42 -7.45 0.98 15.51
CA LEU A 42 -6.78 0.19 14.47
C LEU A 42 -5.28 0.50 14.43
N PHE A 43 -4.89 1.76 14.58
CA PHE A 43 -3.48 2.15 14.68
C PHE A 43 -2.81 1.52 15.92
N ASN A 44 -3.44 1.62 17.08
CA ASN A 44 -2.92 1.05 18.34
C ASN A 44 -2.79 -0.48 18.30
N GLN A 45 -3.61 -1.16 17.47
CA GLN A 45 -3.54 -2.60 17.24
C GLN A 45 -2.62 -3.00 16.08
N SER A 46 -1.94 -2.06 15.42
CA SER A 46 -1.17 -2.28 14.20
C SER A 46 -1.99 -2.94 13.07
N ARG A 47 -3.26 -2.58 12.97
CA ARG A 47 -4.24 -3.10 11.99
C ARG A 47 -4.74 -2.06 11.00
N ALA A 48 -4.19 -0.85 11.05
CA ALA A 48 -4.49 0.20 10.08
C ALA A 48 -4.05 -0.22 8.67
N SER A 49 -4.87 0.11 7.66
CA SER A 49 -4.55 -0.13 6.25
C SER A 49 -4.05 1.18 5.62
N GLU A 50 -2.80 1.21 5.23
CA GLU A 50 -2.16 2.40 4.66
C GLU A 50 -1.28 2.00 3.48
N TRP A 51 -1.80 2.06 2.27
CA TRP A 51 -1.01 1.73 1.07
C TRP A 51 0.20 2.67 0.89
N ILE A 52 0.04 3.92 1.28
CA ILE A 52 1.14 4.89 1.45
C ILE A 52 1.10 5.34 2.90
N ARG A 53 2.22 5.27 3.58
CA ARG A 53 2.40 5.85 4.92
C ARG A 53 3.61 6.77 4.93
N ILE A 54 3.61 7.77 5.79
CA ILE A 54 4.73 8.69 5.98
C ILE A 54 5.46 8.29 7.26
N GLU A 55 6.67 7.78 7.11
CA GLU A 55 7.57 7.56 8.24
C GLU A 55 8.31 8.85 8.57
N ARG A 56 8.46 9.12 9.86
CA ARG A 56 9.13 10.31 10.37
C ARG A 56 10.34 9.91 11.16
N TYR A 57 11.49 10.49 10.80
CA TYR A 57 12.76 10.29 11.46
C TYR A 57 13.24 11.61 12.07
N TRP A 58 13.80 11.55 13.27
CA TRP A 58 14.37 12.68 13.95
C TRP A 58 15.89 12.60 13.90
N GLU A 59 16.55 13.71 13.58
CA GLU A 59 17.99 13.85 13.59
C GLU A 59 18.40 15.03 14.47
N GLY A 60 19.53 14.89 15.20
CA GLY A 60 20.05 15.92 16.10
C GLY A 60 19.47 15.82 17.51
N GLU A 61 19.92 16.74 18.36
CA GLU A 61 19.50 16.89 19.75
C GLU A 61 18.91 18.27 19.96
N PHE A 62 17.99 18.39 20.93
CA PHE A 62 17.42 19.70 21.27
C PHE A 62 18.49 20.69 21.68
N PRO A 63 18.47 21.99 21.16
CA PRO A 63 17.40 22.60 20.34
C PRO A 63 17.52 22.37 18.83
N ASP A 64 18.59 21.76 18.31
CA ASP A 64 18.87 21.62 16.86
C ASP A 64 18.33 20.31 16.30
N VAL A 65 17.02 20.11 16.42
CA VAL A 65 16.33 18.90 15.92
C VAL A 65 15.78 19.13 14.53
N LYS A 66 16.00 18.15 13.64
CA LYS A 66 15.42 18.11 12.28
C LYS A 66 14.52 16.89 12.11
N ALA A 67 13.38 17.08 11.46
CA ALA A 67 12.51 16.00 11.06
C ALA A 67 12.72 15.67 9.58
N LYS A 68 12.89 14.39 9.26
CA LYS A 68 12.88 13.87 7.89
C LYS A 68 11.65 12.99 7.69
N PHE A 69 11.05 13.08 6.51
CA PHE A 69 9.85 12.34 6.16
C PHE A 69 10.13 11.43 4.97
N MET A 70 9.69 10.19 5.07
CA MET A 70 9.85 9.22 4.00
C MET A 70 8.50 8.56 3.68
N PRO A 71 7.92 8.84 2.49
CA PRO A 71 6.78 8.10 1.99
C PRO A 71 7.17 6.65 1.69
N VAL A 72 6.51 5.71 2.34
CA VAL A 72 6.74 4.27 2.18
C VAL A 72 5.52 3.62 1.57
N LEU A 73 5.72 2.85 0.51
CA LEU A 73 4.69 2.13 -0.24
C LEU A 73 5.30 0.84 -0.84
N CYS A 74 4.49 0.05 -1.55
CA CYS A 74 4.98 -1.13 -2.24
C CYS A 74 6.09 -0.76 -3.23
N GLN A 75 7.25 -1.40 -3.12
CA GLN A 75 8.42 -1.14 -3.95
C GLN A 75 8.40 -1.88 -5.30
N HIS A 76 7.36 -2.66 -5.58
CA HIS A 76 7.26 -3.49 -6.79
C HIS A 76 8.57 -4.26 -7.09
N CYS A 77 9.11 -4.93 -6.06
CA CYS A 77 10.40 -5.62 -6.09
C CYS A 77 10.52 -6.55 -7.30
N ASN A 78 11.67 -6.56 -7.98
CA ASN A 78 11.90 -7.48 -9.11
C ASN A 78 11.81 -8.96 -8.70
N ASN A 79 12.36 -9.29 -7.52
CA ASN A 79 12.26 -10.61 -6.89
C ASN A 79 11.43 -10.46 -5.64
N ALA A 80 10.11 -10.33 -5.82
CA ALA A 80 9.19 -10.00 -4.75
C ALA A 80 8.99 -11.20 -3.80
N PRO A 81 9.44 -11.16 -2.54
CA PRO A 81 9.33 -12.29 -1.61
C PRO A 81 7.88 -12.60 -1.23
N CYS A 82 6.96 -11.69 -1.50
CA CYS A 82 5.53 -11.87 -1.28
C CYS A 82 4.84 -12.79 -2.32
N GLU A 83 5.47 -13.06 -3.47
CA GLU A 83 4.88 -13.87 -4.54
C GLU A 83 5.02 -15.38 -4.28
N PRO A 84 6.22 -15.92 -4.02
CA PRO A 84 6.39 -17.35 -3.86
C PRO A 84 5.65 -17.93 -2.64
N VAL A 85 5.32 -17.09 -1.66
CA VAL A 85 4.59 -17.50 -0.46
C VAL A 85 3.07 -17.42 -0.59
N CYS A 86 2.57 -16.93 -1.73
CA CYS A 86 1.14 -16.88 -1.98
C CYS A 86 0.63 -18.21 -2.56
N PRO A 87 -0.17 -19.00 -1.80
CA PRO A 87 -0.57 -20.34 -2.25
C PRO A 87 -1.53 -20.33 -3.43
N VAL A 88 -2.13 -19.18 -3.73
CA VAL A 88 -3.17 -19.02 -4.78
C VAL A 88 -2.74 -18.05 -5.89
N TYR A 89 -1.47 -17.66 -5.93
CA TYR A 89 -0.95 -16.68 -6.91
C TYR A 89 -1.80 -15.40 -7.00
N ALA A 90 -2.32 -14.94 -5.87
CA ALA A 90 -2.99 -13.65 -5.79
C ALA A 90 -1.98 -12.48 -5.90
N ALA A 91 -0.74 -12.71 -5.46
CA ALA A 91 0.38 -11.78 -5.65
C ALA A 91 1.26 -12.30 -6.79
N TYR A 92 1.48 -11.47 -7.82
CA TYR A 92 2.30 -11.85 -8.98
C TYR A 92 2.83 -10.60 -9.71
N HIS A 93 3.80 -10.78 -10.63
CA HIS A 93 4.22 -9.73 -11.56
C HIS A 93 3.35 -9.71 -12.81
N ASN A 94 2.91 -8.52 -13.21
CA ASN A 94 2.29 -8.33 -14.52
C ASN A 94 3.37 -8.08 -15.60
N ASP A 95 2.94 -8.03 -16.86
CA ASP A 95 3.82 -7.82 -18.03
C ASP A 95 4.53 -6.45 -18.01
N GLN A 96 4.06 -5.50 -17.20
CA GLN A 96 4.67 -4.19 -17.02
C GLN A 96 5.70 -4.17 -15.89
N GLY A 97 6.00 -5.31 -15.28
CA GLY A 97 6.97 -5.45 -14.20
C GLY A 97 6.49 -4.93 -12.86
N MET A 98 5.19 -4.77 -12.68
CA MET A 98 4.60 -4.39 -11.40
C MET A 98 4.16 -5.63 -10.63
N ASN A 99 4.48 -5.69 -9.35
CA ASN A 99 3.87 -6.64 -8.44
C ASN A 99 2.43 -6.22 -8.20
N VAL A 100 1.48 -7.06 -8.53
CA VAL A 100 0.04 -6.79 -8.41
C VAL A 100 -0.65 -7.76 -7.47
N GLN A 101 -1.84 -7.39 -7.01
CA GLN A 101 -2.68 -8.21 -6.14
C GLN A 101 -4.02 -8.46 -6.82
N VAL A 102 -4.39 -9.73 -7.00
CA VAL A 102 -5.74 -10.12 -7.45
C VAL A 102 -6.59 -10.39 -6.22
N TYR A 103 -7.44 -9.45 -5.87
CA TYR A 103 -8.23 -9.50 -4.63
C TYR A 103 -9.14 -10.71 -4.58
N ASN A 104 -9.81 -11.04 -5.68
CA ASN A 104 -10.74 -12.19 -5.77
C ASN A 104 -10.06 -13.57 -5.64
N ARG A 105 -8.74 -13.66 -5.76
CA ARG A 105 -7.98 -14.88 -5.51
C ARG A 105 -7.48 -15.00 -4.10
N CYS A 106 -7.45 -13.91 -3.37
CA CYS A 106 -6.86 -13.86 -2.05
C CYS A 106 -7.71 -14.65 -1.05
N ILE A 107 -7.08 -15.61 -0.35
CA ILE A 107 -7.71 -16.40 0.72
C ILE A 107 -7.24 -15.98 2.12
N GLY A 108 -6.49 -14.87 2.22
CA GLY A 108 -6.16 -14.24 3.49
C GLY A 108 -5.11 -14.94 4.35
N THR A 109 -4.22 -15.75 3.79
CA THR A 109 -3.19 -16.46 4.56
C THR A 109 -2.15 -15.54 5.22
N ARG A 110 -2.03 -14.30 4.79
CA ARG A 110 -1.10 -13.25 5.29
C ARG A 110 0.39 -13.55 5.14
N PHE A 111 0.79 -14.64 4.53
CA PHE A 111 2.20 -14.94 4.31
C PHE A 111 2.92 -13.85 3.51
N CYS A 112 2.24 -13.22 2.55
CA CYS A 112 2.81 -12.12 1.78
C CYS A 112 3.07 -10.86 2.62
N GLN A 113 2.30 -10.62 3.70
CA GLN A 113 2.53 -9.55 4.67
C GLN A 113 3.80 -9.83 5.47
N ASN A 114 3.92 -11.05 6.02
CA ASN A 114 5.04 -11.43 6.84
C ASN A 114 6.38 -11.43 6.07
N ASN A 115 6.32 -11.68 4.76
CA ASN A 115 7.51 -11.71 3.90
C ASN A 115 7.83 -10.35 3.24
N CYS A 116 7.01 -9.32 3.44
CA CYS A 116 7.27 -7.99 2.89
C CYS A 116 8.23 -7.22 3.81
N PRO A 117 9.49 -6.95 3.41
CA PRO A 117 10.45 -6.23 4.26
C PRO A 117 10.08 -4.76 4.45
N TYR A 118 9.19 -4.23 3.62
CA TYR A 118 8.74 -2.83 3.66
C TYR A 118 7.41 -2.64 4.42
N HIS A 119 6.81 -3.72 4.95
CA HIS A 119 5.48 -3.68 5.55
C HIS A 119 4.42 -2.97 4.68
N ALA A 120 4.49 -3.18 3.36
CA ALA A 120 3.63 -2.54 2.38
C ALA A 120 2.47 -3.47 1.93
N ARG A 121 2.07 -4.39 2.78
CA ARG A 121 0.92 -5.28 2.57
C ARG A 121 0.09 -5.31 3.82
N PHE A 122 -1.21 -5.06 3.66
CA PHE A 122 -2.18 -4.89 4.73
C PHE A 122 -3.26 -5.96 4.64
N PHE A 123 -3.73 -6.42 5.78
CA PHE A 123 -4.81 -7.40 5.85
C PHE A 123 -6.09 -6.72 6.33
N ASN A 124 -7.19 -6.96 5.65
CA ASN A 124 -8.50 -6.44 6.04
C ASN A 124 -9.09 -7.25 7.18
N TRP A 125 -8.85 -6.81 8.38
CA TRP A 125 -9.32 -7.46 9.61
C TRP A 125 -10.82 -7.32 9.82
N PHE A 126 -11.39 -6.22 9.32
CA PHE A 126 -12.78 -5.81 9.53
C PHE A 126 -13.43 -5.47 8.20
N GLU A 127 -14.76 -5.40 8.18
CA GLU A 127 -15.47 -4.86 7.04
C GLU A 127 -15.09 -3.39 6.85
N PRO A 128 -14.96 -2.93 5.60
CA PRO A 128 -14.63 -1.54 5.32
C PRO A 128 -15.70 -0.60 5.88
N TYR A 129 -15.25 0.50 6.46
CA TYR A 129 -16.11 1.48 7.07
C TYR A 129 -15.76 2.90 6.60
N TRP A 130 -16.80 3.66 6.33
CA TRP A 130 -16.74 5.11 6.09
C TRP A 130 -17.74 5.80 6.98
N PRO A 131 -17.47 7.05 7.43
CA PRO A 131 -18.46 7.88 8.11
C PRO A 131 -19.72 8.08 7.26
N GLU A 132 -20.85 8.28 7.89
CA GLU A 132 -22.14 8.49 7.24
C GLU A 132 -22.07 9.60 6.19
N GLY A 133 -22.57 9.32 4.99
CA GLY A 133 -22.59 10.22 3.85
C GLY A 133 -21.32 10.21 2.99
N MET A 134 -20.22 9.58 3.44
CA MET A 134 -19.01 9.45 2.64
C MET A 134 -19.04 8.27 1.67
N GLU A 135 -19.92 7.30 1.87
CA GLU A 135 -20.11 6.17 0.96
C GLU A 135 -20.47 6.62 -0.46
N ASN A 136 -21.16 7.78 -0.57
CA ASN A 136 -21.52 8.36 -1.87
C ASN A 136 -20.37 9.03 -2.62
N GLN A 137 -19.20 9.17 -1.97
CA GLN A 137 -18.01 9.80 -2.54
C GLN A 137 -16.93 8.79 -2.92
N LEU A 138 -17.25 7.51 -2.84
CA LEU A 138 -16.33 6.44 -3.26
C LEU A 138 -16.07 6.49 -4.76
N ASN A 139 -14.85 6.15 -5.17
CA ASN A 139 -14.48 6.02 -6.56
C ASN A 139 -15.26 4.86 -7.20
N PRO A 140 -16.15 5.11 -8.16
CA PRO A 140 -17.00 4.07 -8.76
C PRO A 140 -16.21 3.05 -9.60
N ASP A 141 -15.00 3.42 -10.04
CA ASP A 141 -14.15 2.57 -10.89
C ASP A 141 -13.32 1.57 -10.07
N VAL A 142 -13.33 1.69 -8.74
CA VAL A 142 -12.52 0.86 -7.84
C VAL A 142 -13.39 0.06 -6.90
N THR A 143 -13.27 -1.26 -6.99
CA THR A 143 -14.01 -2.17 -6.10
C THR A 143 -13.55 -2.03 -4.65
N VAL A 144 -14.50 -1.88 -3.75
CA VAL A 144 -14.27 -1.96 -2.29
C VAL A 144 -13.87 -3.40 -1.94
N ARG A 145 -12.77 -3.54 -1.18
CA ARG A 145 -12.27 -4.86 -0.77
C ARG A 145 -12.87 -5.25 0.57
N SER A 146 -13.35 -6.49 0.62
CA SER A 146 -13.98 -7.05 1.81
C SER A 146 -12.95 -7.44 2.89
N ARG A 147 -13.46 -7.74 4.07
CA ARG A 147 -12.71 -8.40 5.14
C ARG A 147 -12.08 -9.72 4.67
N GLY A 148 -10.93 -10.07 5.22
CA GLY A 148 -10.29 -11.38 5.01
C GLY A 148 -9.32 -11.44 3.84
N ILE A 149 -9.09 -10.35 3.13
CA ILE A 149 -8.14 -10.29 2.00
C ILE A 149 -6.96 -9.36 2.29
N MET A 150 -5.93 -9.51 1.47
CA MET A 150 -4.72 -8.69 1.53
C MET A 150 -4.80 -7.55 0.52
N GLU A 151 -4.31 -6.38 0.91
CA GLU A 151 -4.15 -5.19 0.07
C GLU A 151 -2.70 -4.69 0.04
N LYS A 152 -2.43 -3.79 -0.89
CA LYS A 152 -1.13 -3.10 -0.95
C LYS A 152 -1.19 -1.79 -1.72
#